data_bd2f4df04593b67a00937e9dfb477d75
#
_entry.id   bd2f4df04593b67a00937e9dfb477d75
#
_cell.length_a   1.000
_cell.length_b   1.000
_cell.length_c   1.000
_cell.angle_alpha   90.00
_cell.angle_beta   90.00
_cell.angle_gamma   90.00
#
_symmetry.space_group_name_H-M   'P 1'
#
loop_
_entity.id
_entity.type
_entity.pdbx_description
1 polymer ?
#
loop_
_entity_poly.entity_id
_entity_poly.type
_entity_poly.pdbx_seq_one_letter_code
_entity_poly.pdbx_strand_id
1 'polypeptide(L)'
;MKKGKITLLISTYNWKEALRLCLLSVSAQTVMPDEIVIADDGSKEDTRLLIDEFRRILPVPVIHVWHEDKGFRKTVILNQALAKATGDYIIQIDGDVILERHFIQDHLELMERGYFVCGSRTKI
;
A
#
# COMPACT_ATOMS: atom_id res chain seq x y z
N MET A 1 0.92 -17.53 -17.34
CA MET A 1 0.64 -16.18 -17.84
C MET A 1 0.01 -15.35 -16.75
N LYS A 2 0.52 -14.15 -16.55
CA LYS A 2 -0.01 -13.26 -15.55
C LYS A 2 -1.34 -12.66 -16.00
N LYS A 3 -2.37 -12.74 -15.15
CA LYS A 3 -3.72 -12.34 -15.53
C LYS A 3 -4.04 -10.88 -15.27
N GLY A 4 -3.18 -10.16 -14.57
CA GLY A 4 -3.41 -8.77 -14.27
C GLY A 4 -2.37 -8.22 -13.33
N LYS A 5 -2.43 -6.91 -13.12
CA LYS A 5 -1.52 -6.19 -12.22
C LYS A 5 -2.20 -5.96 -10.89
N ILE A 6 -1.44 -6.13 -9.81
CA ILE A 6 -1.89 -5.84 -8.45
C ILE A 6 -1.27 -4.53 -8.00
N THR A 7 -2.12 -3.60 -7.57
CA THR A 7 -1.72 -2.39 -6.86
C THR A 7 -1.99 -2.57 -5.38
N LEU A 8 -0.98 -2.38 -4.54
CA LEU A 8 -1.16 -2.30 -3.10
C LEU A 8 -1.29 -0.83 -2.71
N LEU A 9 -2.48 -0.46 -2.23
CA LEU A 9 -2.80 0.91 -1.84
C LEU A 9 -2.74 1.01 -0.31
N ILE A 10 -1.84 1.86 0.19
CA ILE A 10 -1.60 2.01 1.63
C ILE A 10 -1.95 3.43 2.04
N SER A 11 -2.85 3.59 3.03
CA SER A 11 -3.15 4.90 3.59
C SER A 11 -2.31 5.16 4.84
N THR A 12 -1.84 6.39 5.00
CA THR A 12 -1.03 6.76 6.16
C THR A 12 -1.26 8.22 6.56
N TYR A 13 -1.00 8.52 7.84
CA TYR A 13 -0.99 9.88 8.35
C TYR A 13 -0.13 9.94 9.63
N ASN A 14 0.99 10.66 9.57
CA ASN A 14 1.85 11.02 10.71
C ASN A 14 2.14 9.89 11.71
N TRP A 15 2.35 8.66 11.23
CA TRP A 15 2.71 7.54 12.07
C TRP A 15 3.77 6.68 11.38
N LYS A 16 4.97 7.26 11.26
CA LYS A 16 6.06 6.63 10.51
C LYS A 16 6.50 5.30 11.12
N GLU A 17 6.43 5.14 12.44
CA GLU A 17 6.85 3.88 13.09
C GLU A 17 5.95 2.72 12.65
N ALA A 18 4.65 2.94 12.62
CA ALA A 18 3.72 1.93 12.14
C ALA A 18 3.89 1.69 10.65
N LEU A 19 4.06 2.76 9.87
CA LEU A 19 4.27 2.62 8.43
C LEU A 19 5.56 1.85 8.13
N ARG A 20 6.62 2.05 8.90
CA ARG A 20 7.86 1.28 8.74
C ARG A 20 7.60 -0.21 8.90
N LEU A 21 6.86 -0.60 9.94
CA LEU A 21 6.54 -2.01 10.18
C LEU A 21 5.66 -2.57 9.05
N CYS A 22 4.71 -1.78 8.59
CA CYS A 22 3.88 -2.17 7.44
C CYS A 22 4.75 -2.41 6.20
N LEU A 23 5.61 -1.47 5.85
CA LEU A 23 6.46 -1.58 4.66
C LEU A 23 7.49 -2.72 4.80
N LEU A 24 7.99 -2.99 6.00
CA LEU A 24 8.84 -4.15 6.23
C LEU A 24 8.09 -5.44 5.96
N SER A 25 6.82 -5.52 6.38
CA SER A 25 6.00 -6.71 6.10
C SER A 25 5.72 -6.85 4.61
N VAL A 26 5.61 -5.75 3.88
CA VAL A 26 5.50 -5.77 2.42
C VAL A 26 6.78 -6.31 1.79
N SER A 27 7.94 -5.87 2.26
CA SER A 27 9.23 -6.32 1.73
C SER A 27 9.49 -7.81 1.98
N ALA A 28 8.79 -8.40 2.95
CA ALA A 28 8.92 -9.81 3.31
C ALA A 28 7.90 -10.72 2.61
N GLN A 29 7.09 -10.17 1.71
CA GLN A 29 6.08 -10.96 1.00
C GLN A 29 6.73 -11.99 0.08
N THR A 30 6.13 -13.18 0.01
CA THR A 30 6.60 -14.23 -0.91
C THR A 30 6.35 -13.85 -2.37
N VAL A 31 5.30 -13.06 -2.63
CA VAL A 31 5.00 -12.50 -3.94
C VAL A 31 4.79 -11.00 -3.76
N MET A 32 5.46 -10.19 -4.56
CA MET A 32 5.33 -8.74 -4.51
C MET A 32 4.13 -8.27 -5.32
N PRO A 33 3.48 -7.18 -4.90
CA PRO A 33 2.53 -6.50 -5.80
C PRO A 33 3.31 -5.90 -6.97
N ASP A 34 2.60 -5.50 -8.01
CA ASP A 34 3.24 -4.88 -9.18
C ASP A 34 3.62 -3.43 -8.93
N GLU A 35 2.91 -2.76 -8.05
CA GLU A 35 3.21 -1.40 -7.63
C GLU A 35 2.62 -1.14 -6.25
N ILE A 36 3.15 -0.15 -5.57
CA ILE A 36 2.65 0.30 -4.27
C ILE A 36 2.31 1.78 -4.41
N VAL A 37 1.09 2.16 -4.02
CA VAL A 37 0.67 3.56 -4.00
C VAL A 37 0.36 3.92 -2.55
N ILE A 38 1.03 4.94 -2.03
CA ILE A 38 0.85 5.39 -0.65
C ILE A 38 0.01 6.66 -0.66
N ALA A 39 -1.19 6.57 -0.08
CA ALA A 39 -2.11 7.68 0.08
C ALA A 39 -1.84 8.34 1.42
N ASP A 40 -1.23 9.51 1.39
CA ASP A 40 -0.72 10.20 2.58
C ASP A 40 -1.54 11.46 2.84
N ASP A 41 -2.28 11.46 3.95
CA ASP A 41 -3.21 12.53 4.32
C ASP A 41 -2.50 13.72 4.99
N GLY A 42 -1.33 14.09 4.51
CA GLY A 42 -0.63 15.28 4.95
C GLY A 42 0.42 15.04 6.04
N SER A 43 1.08 13.89 6.02
CA SER A 43 2.17 13.61 6.96
C SER A 43 3.32 14.61 6.81
N LYS A 44 4.10 14.72 7.87
CA LYS A 44 5.28 15.58 7.90
C LYS A 44 6.45 14.94 7.16
N GLU A 45 7.54 15.70 7.06
CA GLU A 45 8.73 15.34 6.27
C GLU A 45 9.34 14.00 6.64
N ASP A 46 9.31 13.62 7.93
CA ASP A 46 9.89 12.36 8.38
C ASP A 46 9.22 11.14 7.74
N THR A 47 7.92 11.23 7.46
CA THR A 47 7.21 10.17 6.73
C THR A 47 7.66 10.11 5.27
N ARG A 48 7.85 11.26 4.63
CA ARG A 48 8.36 11.31 3.25
C ARG A 48 9.74 10.67 3.16
N LEU A 49 10.61 10.96 4.10
CA LEU A 49 11.96 10.40 4.13
C LEU A 49 11.92 8.87 4.30
N LEU A 50 11.04 8.36 5.12
CA LEU A 50 10.84 6.92 5.29
C LEU A 50 10.38 6.28 3.98
N ILE A 51 9.41 6.89 3.31
CA ILE A 51 8.89 6.36 2.05
C ILE A 51 10.00 6.36 0.99
N ASP A 52 10.79 7.42 0.92
CA ASP A 52 11.92 7.49 -0.01
C ASP A 52 12.96 6.39 0.27
N GLU A 53 13.19 6.07 1.54
CA GLU A 53 14.08 4.97 1.92
C GLU A 53 13.57 3.64 1.34
N PHE A 54 12.30 3.34 1.52
CA PHE A 54 11.71 2.09 1.02
C PHE A 54 11.58 2.08 -0.50
N ARG A 55 11.43 3.24 -1.12
CA ARG A 55 11.44 3.33 -2.59
C ARG A 55 12.73 2.79 -3.17
N ARG A 56 13.85 2.96 -2.47
CA ARG A 56 15.15 2.45 -2.89
C ARG A 56 15.34 0.96 -2.58
N ILE A 57 14.63 0.43 -1.59
CA ILE A 57 14.79 -0.95 -1.12
C ILE A 57 13.85 -1.90 -1.87
N LEU A 58 12.60 -1.48 -2.08
CA LEU A 58 11.57 -2.34 -2.66
C LEU A 58 11.79 -2.51 -4.16
N PRO A 59 11.57 -3.74 -4.69
CA PRO A 59 11.84 -4.04 -6.10
C PRO A 59 10.74 -3.57 -7.04
N VAL A 60 9.73 -2.89 -6.55
CA VAL A 60 8.59 -2.42 -7.35
C VAL A 60 8.43 -0.91 -7.20
N PRO A 61 7.75 -0.24 -8.14
CA PRO A 61 7.51 1.20 -8.01
C PRO A 61 6.71 1.53 -6.77
N VAL A 62 7.12 2.58 -6.07
CA VAL A 62 6.41 3.13 -4.92
C VAL A 62 6.05 4.57 -5.25
N ILE A 63 4.77 4.83 -5.33
CA ILE A 63 4.22 6.14 -5.69
C ILE A 63 3.67 6.77 -4.42
N HIS A 64 4.18 7.93 -4.05
CA HIS A 64 3.74 8.67 -2.85
C HIS A 64 2.80 9.79 -3.29
N VAL A 65 1.52 9.65 -2.94
CA VAL A 65 0.50 10.66 -3.23
C VAL A 65 0.22 11.39 -1.92
N TRP A 66 0.49 12.67 -1.90
CA TRP A 66 0.42 13.50 -0.70
C TRP A 66 -0.41 14.74 -0.97
N HIS A 67 -1.15 15.21 0.04
CA HIS A 67 -1.73 16.54 0.02
C HIS A 67 -1.50 17.21 1.39
N GLU A 68 -1.67 18.52 1.40
CA GLU A 68 -1.49 19.31 2.61
C GLU A 68 -2.45 18.86 3.72
N ASP A 69 -1.96 18.85 4.96
CA ASP A 69 -2.77 18.50 6.12
C ASP A 69 -3.79 19.60 6.40
N LYS A 70 -5.05 19.32 6.14
CA LYS A 70 -6.17 20.21 6.40
C LYS A 70 -7.27 19.50 7.20
N GLY A 71 -6.85 18.70 8.18
CA GLY A 71 -7.75 17.87 8.94
C GLY A 71 -7.94 16.50 8.28
N PHE A 72 -8.85 15.72 8.81
CA PHE A 72 -9.05 14.35 8.34
C PHE A 72 -9.68 14.33 6.94
N ARG A 73 -8.90 14.00 5.93
CA ARG A 73 -9.33 13.96 4.53
C ARG A 73 -8.93 12.67 3.85
N LYS A 74 -9.02 11.56 4.57
CA LYS A 74 -8.60 10.25 4.08
C LYS A 74 -9.29 9.86 2.76
N THR A 75 -10.59 10.10 2.66
CA THR A 75 -11.35 9.78 1.45
C THR A 75 -10.83 10.54 0.24
N VAL A 76 -10.47 11.81 0.42
CA VAL A 76 -9.96 12.63 -0.67
C VAL A 76 -8.62 12.08 -1.19
N ILE A 77 -7.69 11.79 -0.27
CA ILE A 77 -6.37 11.30 -0.69
C ILE A 77 -6.46 9.89 -1.27
N LEU A 78 -7.35 9.04 -0.75
CA LEU A 78 -7.56 7.71 -1.31
C LEU A 78 -8.06 7.79 -2.75
N ASN A 79 -8.98 8.70 -3.05
CA ASN A 79 -9.46 8.89 -4.41
C ASN A 79 -8.34 9.38 -5.34
N GLN A 80 -7.50 10.29 -4.87
CA GLN A 80 -6.36 10.76 -5.66
C GLN A 80 -5.35 9.64 -5.91
N ALA A 81 -5.10 8.80 -4.90
CA ALA A 81 -4.19 7.67 -5.03
C ALA A 81 -4.74 6.62 -5.99
N LEU A 82 -6.05 6.34 -5.93
CA LEU A 82 -6.70 5.43 -6.88
C LEU A 82 -6.54 5.91 -8.32
N ALA A 83 -6.60 7.22 -8.54
CA ALA A 83 -6.40 7.79 -9.87
C ALA A 83 -4.97 7.57 -10.40
N LYS A 84 -4.00 7.35 -9.52
CA LYS A 84 -2.62 7.06 -9.90
C LYS A 84 -2.35 5.56 -10.07
N ALA A 85 -3.23 4.71 -9.54
CA ALA A 85 -3.04 3.27 -9.60
C ALA A 85 -3.24 2.76 -11.03
N THR A 86 -2.39 1.82 -11.44
CA THR A 86 -2.46 1.22 -12.77
C THR A 86 -2.88 -0.26 -12.72
N GLY A 87 -3.07 -0.80 -11.52
CA GLY A 87 -3.41 -2.21 -11.36
C GLY A 87 -4.83 -2.52 -11.76
N ASP A 88 -5.03 -3.75 -12.19
CA ASP A 88 -6.36 -4.29 -12.51
C ASP A 88 -7.06 -4.75 -11.22
N TYR A 89 -6.30 -5.04 -10.20
CA TYR A 89 -6.76 -5.51 -8.89
C TYR A 89 -6.12 -4.62 -7.82
N ILE A 90 -6.95 -3.98 -7.01
CA ILE A 90 -6.48 -3.06 -5.97
C ILE A 90 -6.66 -3.71 -4.61
N ILE A 91 -5.57 -3.82 -3.84
CA ILE A 91 -5.62 -4.26 -2.45
C ILE A 91 -5.39 -3.03 -1.60
N GLN A 92 -6.38 -2.66 -0.79
CA GLN A 92 -6.29 -1.48 0.06
C GLN A 92 -6.04 -1.90 1.51
N ILE A 93 -5.01 -1.32 2.13
CA ILE A 93 -4.70 -1.53 3.54
C ILE A 93 -4.42 -0.20 4.21
N ASP A 94 -4.53 -0.18 5.54
CA ASP A 94 -4.07 0.96 6.33
C ASP A 94 -2.58 0.81 6.64
N GLY A 95 -1.89 1.92 6.79
CA GLY A 95 -0.44 1.92 7.05
C GLY A 95 -0.04 1.50 8.46
N ASP A 96 -1.01 1.05 9.27
CA ASP A 96 -0.76 0.54 10.62
C ASP A 96 -0.99 -0.97 10.73
N VAL A 97 -0.96 -1.69 9.60
CA VAL A 97 -1.13 -3.14 9.60
C VAL A 97 0.20 -3.83 9.28
N ILE A 98 0.35 -5.03 9.81
CA ILE A 98 1.45 -5.92 9.48
C ILE A 98 0.87 -7.07 8.67
N LEU A 99 1.38 -7.27 7.45
CA LEU A 99 0.86 -8.29 6.57
C LEU A 99 1.50 -9.64 6.88
N GLU A 100 0.69 -10.70 6.87
CA GLU A 100 1.23 -12.05 6.84
C GLU A 100 1.98 -12.23 5.51
N ARG A 101 3.05 -13.01 5.51
CA ARG A 101 3.99 -13.03 4.38
C ARG A 101 3.43 -13.61 3.08
N HIS A 102 2.30 -14.32 3.13
CA HIS A 102 1.61 -14.84 1.95
C HIS A 102 0.41 -14.01 1.52
N PHE A 103 0.25 -12.83 2.12
CA PHE A 103 -0.94 -12.00 1.90
C PHE A 103 -1.15 -11.66 0.43
N ILE A 104 -0.11 -11.19 -0.25
CA ILE A 104 -0.21 -10.84 -1.68
C ILE A 104 -0.39 -12.10 -2.52
N GLN A 105 0.32 -13.16 -2.20
CA GLN A 105 0.19 -14.45 -2.92
C GLN A 105 -1.25 -14.97 -2.84
N ASP A 106 -1.86 -14.92 -1.67
CA ASP A 106 -3.24 -15.37 -1.49
C ASP A 106 -4.21 -14.55 -2.32
N HIS A 107 -4.01 -13.22 -2.37
CA HIS A 107 -4.82 -12.35 -3.22
C HIS A 107 -4.60 -12.64 -4.70
N LEU A 108 -3.37 -12.89 -5.11
CA LEU A 108 -3.08 -13.23 -6.49
C LEU A 108 -3.81 -14.50 -6.92
N GLU A 109 -3.80 -15.53 -6.08
CA GLU A 109 -4.51 -16.77 -6.37
C GLU A 109 -6.02 -16.57 -6.47
N LEU A 110 -6.60 -15.75 -5.59
CA LEU A 110 -8.03 -15.45 -5.64
C LEU A 110 -8.38 -14.64 -6.88
N MET A 111 -7.54 -13.69 -7.25
CA MET A 111 -7.72 -12.92 -8.49
C MET A 111 -7.72 -13.81 -9.71
N GLU A 112 -6.80 -14.78 -9.78
CA GLU A 112 -6.70 -15.73 -10.90
C GLU A 112 -7.93 -16.63 -10.99
N ARG A 113 -8.61 -16.87 -9.85
CA ARG A 113 -9.86 -17.63 -9.83
C ARG A 113 -11.09 -16.77 -10.08
N GLY A 114 -10.91 -15.45 -10.25
CA GLY A 114 -12.02 -14.53 -10.48
C GLY A 114 -12.76 -14.11 -9.23
N TYR A 115 -12.18 -14.29 -8.04
CA TYR A 115 -12.81 -13.89 -6.78
C TYR A 115 -12.43 -12.45 -6.42
N PHE A 116 -13.43 -11.75 -5.87
CA PHE A 116 -13.24 -10.46 -5.23
C PHE A 116 -13.14 -10.67 -3.72
N VAL A 117 -12.09 -10.15 -3.11
CA VAL A 117 -11.87 -10.35 -1.68
C VAL A 117 -11.67 -9.01 -0.98
N CYS A 118 -12.48 -8.77 0.06
CA CYS A 118 -12.16 -7.75 1.04
C CYS A 118 -11.28 -8.43 2.08
N GLY A 119 -10.00 -8.14 2.05
CA GLY A 119 -9.04 -8.80 2.93
C GLY A 119 -9.22 -8.42 4.38
N SER A 120 -9.08 -9.40 5.28
CA SER A 120 -8.92 -9.12 6.69
C SER A 120 -7.49 -8.66 6.94
N ARG A 121 -7.30 -7.87 8.00
CA ARG A 121 -5.99 -7.33 8.34
C ARG A 121 -5.76 -7.41 9.83
N THR A 122 -4.49 -7.51 10.22
CA THR A 122 -4.07 -7.45 11.61
C THR A 122 -3.46 -6.07 11.85
N LYS A 123 -4.02 -5.34 12.80
CA LYS A 123 -3.49 -4.02 13.17
C LYS A 123 -2.32 -4.16 14.13
N ILE A 124 -1.43 -3.22 14.02
CA ILE A 124 -0.29 -3.09 14.92
C ILE A 124 -0.74 -2.66 16.31
#